data_0b489bec1a8fe69105f798ef5fda7a04
#
_entry.id   0b489bec1a8fe69105f798ef5fda7a04
#
_cell.length_a   1.000
_cell.length_b   1.000
_cell.length_c   1.000
_cell.angle_alpha   90.00
_cell.angle_beta   90.00
_cell.angle_gamma   90.00
#
_symmetry.space_group_name_H-M   'P 1'
#
loop_
_entity.id
_entity.type
_entity.pdbx_description
1 polymer ?
#
loop_
_entity_poly.entity_id
_entity_poly.type
_entity_poly.pdbx_seq_one_letter_code
_entity_poly.pdbx_strand_id
1 'polypeptide(L)'
;MIFKVAILAILRNKTRALLTCLGIIVGIAAVIAVLAIGKGASTMMLNEISSMGNNLMMVFPDRNHQGAVRTGMGSGQTMTAGDAEAIRKELGYLVKYVSPAVNVNSQLIRQNKNWSCRISGVSSDMPEVRNWQVGEGRFFSEDEERNYSRVCVIGTTVQGHLFDDEENPIGQTIRIGAMPFKVVGVLASKGANGWGQDQDDTVMAPYTTVGRVLQRSKFRSINMMNLSLVNMDDVEEATREVSALLRQRHNLPDYQDDDFEIRDTKEIMATMGSVSSLMTILLTAVAAISLLVGGIGIMNIMLVSVTERIKEIGLRMAIGATPLMILSQFVIEAVVLSTVGGAFGVGVGIFTAHMIGEINHWPIMIEVSSALYSFLFSAFVGMFFGFYPAYRASKLNPIDCLRYE
;
A
#
# COMPACT_ATOMS: atom_id res chain seq x y z
N MET A 1 2.58 18.12 44.97
CA MET A 1 2.57 17.10 46.03
C MET A 1 1.91 15.81 45.58
N ILE A 2 0.74 15.84 44.94
CA ILE A 2 -0.02 14.66 44.46
C ILE A 2 0.76 13.81 43.45
N PHE A 3 1.47 14.41 42.46
CA PHE A 3 2.31 13.70 41.50
C PHE A 3 3.42 12.86 42.15
N LYS A 4 4.06 13.37 43.20
CA LYS A 4 5.15 12.67 43.91
C LYS A 4 4.61 11.44 44.67
N VAL A 5 3.39 11.54 45.19
CA VAL A 5 2.68 10.42 45.85
C VAL A 5 2.27 9.36 44.86
N ALA A 6 1.79 9.75 43.67
CA ALA A 6 1.43 8.83 42.56
C ALA A 6 2.64 8.02 42.07
N ILE A 7 3.78 8.66 41.84
CA ILE A 7 5.01 7.98 41.42
C ILE A 7 5.53 7.02 42.49
N LEU A 8 5.52 7.40 43.77
CA LEU A 8 5.92 6.53 44.88
C LEU A 8 4.99 5.31 45.04
N ALA A 9 3.70 5.50 44.80
CA ALA A 9 2.71 4.41 44.81
C ALA A 9 2.99 3.37 43.70
N ILE A 10 3.33 3.81 42.49
CA ILE A 10 3.70 2.94 41.37
C ILE A 10 4.98 2.15 41.66
N LEU A 11 5.97 2.79 42.30
CA LEU A 11 7.25 2.16 42.64
C LEU A 11 7.13 1.12 43.75
N ARG A 12 6.09 1.19 44.59
CA ARG A 12 5.87 0.24 45.68
C ARG A 12 5.34 -1.12 45.25
N ASN A 13 4.60 -1.18 44.10
CA ASN A 13 4.03 -2.41 43.54
C ASN A 13 4.44 -2.59 42.05
N LYS A 14 5.73 -2.75 41.80
CA LYS A 14 6.35 -2.77 40.48
C LYS A 14 5.74 -3.79 39.50
N THR A 15 5.52 -5.02 39.95
CA THR A 15 4.95 -6.10 39.11
C THR A 15 3.54 -5.80 38.62
N ARG A 16 2.71 -5.22 39.48
CA ARG A 16 1.33 -4.86 39.17
C ARG A 16 1.28 -3.67 38.19
N ALA A 17 2.07 -2.65 38.47
CA ALA A 17 2.19 -1.48 37.60
C ALA A 17 2.69 -1.88 36.21
N LEU A 18 3.67 -2.78 36.11
CA LEU A 18 4.22 -3.27 34.87
C LEU A 18 3.20 -4.06 34.06
N LEU A 19 2.42 -4.94 34.69
CA LEU A 19 1.35 -5.71 34.03
C LEU A 19 0.23 -4.81 33.46
N THR A 20 -0.13 -3.73 34.18
CA THR A 20 -1.12 -2.77 33.69
C THR A 20 -0.61 -1.92 32.56
N CYS A 21 0.62 -1.40 32.71
CA CYS A 21 1.26 -0.62 31.67
C CYS A 21 1.44 -1.46 30.40
N LEU A 22 1.70 -2.78 30.53
CA LEU A 22 1.89 -3.67 29.40
C LEU A 22 0.68 -3.67 28.46
N GLY A 23 -0.55 -3.76 28.99
CA GLY A 23 -1.76 -3.71 28.17
C GLY A 23 -1.89 -2.40 27.39
N ILE A 24 -1.58 -1.27 28.04
CA ILE A 24 -1.60 0.06 27.39
C ILE A 24 -0.46 0.18 26.38
N ILE A 25 0.76 -0.26 26.74
CA ILE A 25 1.93 -0.23 25.86
C ILE A 25 1.64 -1.00 24.57
N VAL A 26 1.15 -2.25 24.70
CA VAL A 26 0.82 -3.09 23.54
C VAL A 26 -0.30 -2.46 22.70
N GLY A 27 -1.36 -1.94 23.34
CA GLY A 27 -2.47 -1.31 22.64
C GLY A 27 -2.02 -0.09 21.82
N ILE A 28 -1.26 0.82 22.42
CA ILE A 28 -0.77 2.03 21.75
C ILE A 28 0.30 1.72 20.73
N ALA A 29 1.22 0.79 21.03
CA ALA A 29 2.23 0.35 20.07
C ALA A 29 1.59 -0.24 18.82
N ALA A 30 0.53 -1.05 18.98
CA ALA A 30 -0.23 -1.59 17.87
C ALA A 30 -0.91 -0.49 17.04
N VAL A 31 -1.55 0.51 17.67
CA VAL A 31 -2.17 1.65 16.97
C VAL A 31 -1.13 2.38 16.12
N ILE A 32 0.01 2.73 16.70
CA ILE A 32 1.05 3.50 16.00
C ILE A 32 1.65 2.69 14.87
N ALA A 33 1.99 1.42 15.09
CA ALA A 33 2.53 0.56 14.07
C ALA A 33 1.56 0.41 12.87
N VAL A 34 0.28 0.21 13.15
CA VAL A 34 -0.77 0.08 12.13
C VAL A 34 -0.93 1.37 11.32
N LEU A 35 -1.01 2.53 11.98
CA LEU A 35 -1.16 3.81 11.28
C LEU A 35 0.08 4.14 10.44
N ALA A 36 1.28 3.86 10.94
CA ALA A 36 2.53 4.09 10.23
C ALA A 36 2.66 3.20 8.99
N ILE A 37 2.32 1.90 9.11
CA ILE A 37 2.33 0.94 8.00
C ILE A 37 1.23 1.30 6.99
N GLY A 38 0.01 1.61 7.44
CA GLY A 38 -1.09 1.97 6.56
C GLY A 38 -0.80 3.22 5.72
N LYS A 39 -0.21 4.25 6.33
CA LYS A 39 0.18 5.47 5.62
C LYS A 39 1.37 5.23 4.68
N GLY A 40 2.35 4.43 5.11
CA GLY A 40 3.46 4.00 4.26
C GLY A 40 2.96 3.26 3.01
N ALA A 41 2.08 2.29 3.18
CA ALA A 41 1.47 1.54 2.08
C ALA A 41 0.69 2.47 1.11
N SER A 42 -0.10 3.41 1.64
CA SER A 42 -0.82 4.39 0.82
C SER A 42 0.12 5.27 0.01
N THR A 43 1.20 5.77 0.61
CA THR A 43 2.21 6.59 -0.09
C THR A 43 2.93 5.79 -1.16
N MET A 44 3.26 4.53 -0.87
CA MET A 44 3.88 3.61 -1.83
C MET A 44 2.98 3.40 -3.06
N MET A 45 1.68 3.18 -2.84
CA MET A 45 0.70 3.06 -3.92
C MET A 45 0.60 4.34 -4.76
N LEU A 46 0.56 5.51 -4.13
CA LEU A 46 0.53 6.79 -4.85
C LEU A 46 1.79 7.00 -5.70
N ASN A 47 2.96 6.64 -5.17
CA ASN A 47 4.22 6.73 -5.91
C ASN A 47 4.23 5.75 -7.09
N GLU A 48 3.73 4.53 -6.90
CA GLU A 48 3.62 3.51 -7.98
C GLU A 48 2.74 4.02 -9.12
N ILE A 49 1.56 4.55 -8.79
CA ILE A 49 0.63 5.10 -9.78
C ILE A 49 1.25 6.31 -10.50
N SER A 50 1.92 7.20 -9.76
CA SER A 50 2.64 8.33 -10.36
C SER A 50 3.76 7.87 -11.30
N SER A 51 4.42 6.75 -10.98
CA SER A 51 5.46 6.15 -11.83
C SER A 51 4.92 5.50 -13.12
N MET A 52 3.65 5.11 -13.12
CA MET A 52 2.97 4.54 -14.30
C MET A 52 2.58 5.59 -15.35
N GLY A 53 2.60 6.88 -15.01
CA GLY A 53 2.08 7.98 -15.82
C GLY A 53 0.74 8.49 -15.30
N ASN A 54 0.66 9.79 -15.08
CA ASN A 54 -0.49 10.40 -14.39
C ASN A 54 -1.81 10.32 -15.16
N ASN A 55 -1.78 10.15 -16.48
CA ASN A 55 -2.95 10.18 -17.36
C ASN A 55 -3.17 8.82 -18.06
N LEU A 56 -2.82 7.72 -17.38
CA LEU A 56 -2.86 6.41 -17.98
C LEU A 56 -4.27 5.79 -17.89
N MET A 57 -4.80 5.38 -19.03
CA MET A 57 -5.95 4.52 -19.17
C MET A 57 -5.51 3.20 -19.81
N MET A 58 -5.97 2.09 -19.28
CA MET A 58 -5.62 0.76 -19.75
C MET A 58 -6.88 0.06 -20.24
N VAL A 59 -6.81 -0.54 -21.41
CA VAL A 59 -7.90 -1.36 -21.97
C VAL A 59 -7.42 -2.80 -22.08
N PHE A 60 -8.18 -3.69 -21.47
CA PHE A 60 -7.91 -5.14 -21.45
C PHE A 60 -9.02 -5.88 -22.20
N PRO A 61 -8.74 -7.01 -22.87
CA PRO A 61 -9.78 -7.88 -23.35
C PRO A 61 -10.51 -8.52 -22.15
N ASP A 62 -11.85 -8.46 -22.11
CA ASP A 62 -12.61 -9.11 -21.07
C ASP A 62 -12.52 -10.64 -21.19
N ARG A 63 -12.40 -11.30 -20.08
CA ARG A 63 -12.20 -12.75 -19.96
C ARG A 63 -13.50 -13.53 -19.78
N ASN A 64 -14.62 -12.85 -19.53
CA ASN A 64 -15.84 -13.48 -19.07
C ASN A 64 -16.87 -13.79 -20.18
N HIS A 65 -16.69 -13.33 -21.41
CA HIS A 65 -17.74 -13.27 -22.44
C HIS A 65 -17.63 -14.26 -23.59
N GLN A 66 -17.07 -15.44 -23.39
CA GLN A 66 -17.24 -16.52 -24.38
C GLN A 66 -18.12 -17.66 -23.83
N GLY A 67 -19.44 -17.41 -23.76
CA GLY A 67 -20.40 -18.45 -23.45
C GLY A 67 -20.26 -19.12 -22.09
N ALA A 68 -21.11 -20.08 -21.75
CA ALA A 68 -21.19 -20.76 -20.45
C ALA A 68 -19.95 -21.57 -20.00
N VAL A 69 -18.84 -21.48 -20.71
CA VAL A 69 -17.56 -22.16 -20.37
C VAL A 69 -16.52 -21.11 -20.00
N ARG A 70 -16.14 -21.07 -18.73
CA ARG A 70 -14.97 -20.30 -18.27
C ARG A 70 -13.71 -20.88 -18.90
N THR A 71 -13.27 -20.31 -19.99
CA THR A 71 -11.98 -20.62 -20.58
C THR A 71 -10.89 -19.87 -19.85
N GLY A 72 -9.75 -20.54 -19.60
CA GLY A 72 -8.67 -20.00 -18.77
C GLY A 72 -8.06 -18.69 -19.32
N MET A 73 -7.25 -18.07 -18.48
CA MET A 73 -6.56 -16.80 -18.68
C MET A 73 -5.90 -16.72 -20.08
N GLY A 74 -6.43 -15.90 -21.00
CA GLY A 74 -5.81 -15.63 -22.32
C GLY A 74 -6.60 -16.03 -23.56
N SER A 75 -7.84 -16.50 -23.46
CA SER A 75 -8.64 -16.94 -24.61
C SER A 75 -9.47 -15.83 -25.29
N GLY A 76 -9.61 -14.66 -24.69
CA GLY A 76 -10.28 -13.50 -25.32
C GLY A 76 -9.28 -12.74 -26.21
N GLN A 77 -9.20 -13.08 -27.48
CA GLN A 77 -8.40 -12.35 -28.48
C GLN A 77 -9.29 -11.39 -29.27
N THR A 78 -10.08 -10.59 -28.58
CA THR A 78 -11.03 -9.66 -29.22
C THR A 78 -10.34 -8.37 -29.67
N MET A 79 -9.35 -7.91 -28.92
CA MET A 79 -8.64 -6.67 -29.21
C MET A 79 -7.54 -6.86 -30.24
N THR A 80 -7.45 -5.94 -31.18
CA THR A 80 -6.48 -5.96 -32.28
C THR A 80 -5.64 -4.67 -32.35
N ALA A 81 -4.51 -4.72 -33.05
CA ALA A 81 -3.73 -3.53 -33.34
C ALA A 81 -4.50 -2.48 -34.16
N GLY A 82 -5.51 -2.91 -34.94
CA GLY A 82 -6.39 -2.01 -35.68
C GLY A 82 -7.26 -1.14 -34.78
N ASP A 83 -7.63 -1.64 -33.59
CA ASP A 83 -8.41 -0.89 -32.61
C ASP A 83 -7.56 0.25 -32.00
N ALA A 84 -6.30 -0.04 -31.71
CA ALA A 84 -5.35 0.98 -31.26
C ALA A 84 -5.15 2.10 -32.31
N GLU A 85 -5.06 1.73 -33.60
CA GLU A 85 -4.94 2.68 -34.67
C GLU A 85 -6.20 3.53 -34.87
N ALA A 86 -7.38 2.94 -34.71
CA ALA A 86 -8.65 3.66 -34.77
C ALA A 86 -8.78 4.68 -33.63
N ILE A 87 -8.45 4.29 -32.40
CA ILE A 87 -8.43 5.20 -31.23
C ILE A 87 -7.48 6.37 -31.48
N ARG A 88 -6.27 6.10 -31.98
CA ARG A 88 -5.29 7.15 -32.29
C ARG A 88 -5.82 8.15 -33.34
N LYS A 89 -6.54 7.66 -34.34
CA LYS A 89 -7.03 8.47 -35.45
C LYS A 89 -8.31 9.25 -35.10
N GLU A 90 -9.25 8.61 -34.42
CA GLU A 90 -10.59 9.15 -34.18
C GLU A 90 -10.69 9.93 -32.89
N LEU A 91 -9.94 9.51 -31.84
CA LEU A 91 -9.98 10.11 -30.52
C LEU A 91 -8.70 10.87 -30.15
N GLY A 92 -7.92 11.32 -31.14
CA GLY A 92 -6.67 12.07 -30.90
C GLY A 92 -6.84 13.40 -30.17
N TYR A 93 -8.06 13.91 -30.00
CA TYR A 93 -8.36 15.10 -29.19
C TYR A 93 -8.44 14.77 -27.68
N LEU A 94 -8.74 13.52 -27.29
CA LEU A 94 -8.79 13.03 -25.91
C LEU A 94 -7.55 12.20 -25.55
N VAL A 95 -7.04 11.41 -26.52
CA VAL A 95 -5.95 10.46 -26.31
C VAL A 95 -4.70 10.93 -27.05
N LYS A 96 -3.66 11.30 -26.31
CA LYS A 96 -2.41 11.82 -26.84
C LYS A 96 -1.53 10.74 -27.43
N TYR A 97 -1.39 9.61 -26.72
CA TYR A 97 -0.57 8.48 -27.14
C TYR A 97 -1.32 7.16 -26.96
N VAL A 98 -1.11 6.21 -27.86
CA VAL A 98 -1.71 4.88 -27.83
C VAL A 98 -0.62 3.84 -27.99
N SER A 99 -0.44 2.99 -26.99
CA SER A 99 0.52 1.89 -27.05
C SER A 99 -0.18 0.53 -26.89
N PRO A 100 -0.44 -0.19 -28.00
CA PRO A 100 -0.82 -1.59 -27.92
C PRO A 100 0.30 -2.40 -27.29
N ALA A 101 -0.06 -3.38 -26.46
CA ALA A 101 0.90 -4.22 -25.78
C ALA A 101 0.64 -5.71 -26.01
N VAL A 102 1.72 -6.44 -26.27
CA VAL A 102 1.77 -7.89 -26.40
C VAL A 102 2.79 -8.44 -25.43
N ASN A 103 2.34 -9.14 -24.39
CA ASN A 103 3.23 -9.69 -23.37
C ASN A 103 3.45 -11.19 -23.60
N VAL A 104 4.72 -11.61 -23.62
CA VAL A 104 5.15 -13.00 -23.75
C VAL A 104 6.27 -13.26 -22.77
N ASN A 105 6.21 -14.37 -22.04
CA ASN A 105 7.37 -14.83 -21.27
C ASN A 105 8.27 -15.65 -22.18
N SER A 106 9.56 -15.32 -22.22
CA SER A 106 10.52 -16.03 -23.06
C SER A 106 11.89 -16.08 -22.41
N GLN A 107 12.67 -17.08 -22.82
CA GLN A 107 14.05 -17.21 -22.39
C GLN A 107 14.95 -16.35 -23.29
N LEU A 108 15.77 -15.53 -22.64
CA LEU A 108 16.86 -14.77 -23.25
C LEU A 108 18.13 -15.61 -23.19
N ILE A 109 18.87 -15.60 -24.29
CA ILE A 109 20.13 -16.38 -24.37
C ILE A 109 21.17 -15.47 -25.02
N ARG A 110 22.32 -15.38 -24.36
CA ARG A 110 23.52 -14.73 -24.91
C ARG A 110 24.76 -15.50 -24.51
N GLN A 111 25.49 -16.02 -25.48
CA GLN A 111 26.64 -16.90 -25.24
C GLN A 111 26.29 -18.06 -24.28
N ASN A 112 26.93 -18.12 -23.10
CA ASN A 112 26.71 -19.13 -22.07
C ASN A 112 25.74 -18.67 -20.98
N LYS A 113 25.20 -17.42 -21.05
CA LYS A 113 24.25 -16.86 -20.10
C LYS A 113 22.83 -17.03 -20.61
N ASN A 114 21.92 -17.33 -19.71
CA ASN A 114 20.49 -17.38 -20.01
C ASN A 114 19.69 -16.76 -18.87
N TRP A 115 18.58 -16.14 -19.21
CA TRP A 115 17.66 -15.53 -18.26
C TRP A 115 16.22 -15.64 -18.79
N SER A 116 15.26 -15.86 -17.94
CA SER A 116 13.83 -15.88 -18.32
C SER A 116 13.15 -14.67 -17.77
N CYS A 117 12.60 -13.83 -18.65
CA CYS A 117 11.88 -12.65 -18.25
C CYS A 117 10.65 -12.38 -19.13
N ARG A 118 9.93 -11.33 -18.79
CA ARG A 118 8.80 -10.83 -19.56
C ARG A 118 9.30 -10.00 -20.75
N ILE A 119 8.83 -10.36 -21.93
CA ILE A 119 9.02 -9.60 -23.16
C ILE A 119 7.76 -8.80 -23.41
N SER A 120 7.86 -7.48 -23.36
CA SER A 120 6.78 -6.55 -23.64
C SER A 120 6.91 -5.98 -25.04
N GLY A 121 6.11 -6.48 -25.95
CA GLY A 121 5.93 -5.85 -27.27
C GLY A 121 5.07 -4.60 -27.10
N VAL A 122 5.61 -3.43 -27.42
CA VAL A 122 4.97 -2.12 -27.21
C VAL A 122 5.15 -1.22 -28.44
N SER A 123 4.47 -0.07 -28.48
CA SER A 123 4.72 0.93 -29.52
C SER A 123 5.93 1.79 -29.21
N SER A 124 6.40 2.52 -30.22
CA SER A 124 7.46 3.54 -30.10
C SER A 124 7.10 4.65 -29.10
N ASP A 125 5.81 4.91 -28.86
CA ASP A 125 5.32 5.92 -27.92
C ASP A 125 5.37 5.49 -26.45
N MET A 126 5.78 4.25 -26.15
CA MET A 126 5.74 3.69 -24.80
C MET A 126 6.52 4.48 -23.75
N PRO A 127 7.70 5.07 -24.06
CA PRO A 127 8.41 5.93 -23.11
C PRO A 127 7.58 7.12 -22.66
N GLU A 128 6.81 7.71 -23.56
CA GLU A 128 5.92 8.84 -23.26
C GLU A 128 4.68 8.40 -22.50
N VAL A 129 4.09 7.25 -22.85
CA VAL A 129 2.90 6.70 -22.20
C VAL A 129 3.18 6.35 -20.74
N ARG A 130 4.32 5.71 -20.47
CA ARG A 130 4.69 5.25 -19.11
C ARG A 130 5.69 6.13 -18.40
N ASN A 131 6.05 7.26 -18.94
CA ASN A 131 7.11 8.13 -18.42
C ASN A 131 8.36 7.31 -18.02
N TRP A 132 8.81 6.45 -18.94
CA TRP A 132 9.96 5.58 -18.71
C TRP A 132 11.08 5.92 -19.67
N GLN A 133 12.06 6.64 -19.19
CA GLN A 133 13.18 7.12 -19.98
C GLN A 133 14.17 6.00 -20.32
N VAL A 134 14.88 6.17 -21.42
CA VAL A 134 16.03 5.35 -21.78
C VAL A 134 17.25 5.93 -21.05
N GLY A 135 17.95 5.09 -20.28
CA GLY A 135 19.17 5.47 -19.58
C GLY A 135 20.39 5.55 -20.51
N GLU A 136 20.53 4.56 -21.39
CA GLU A 136 21.63 4.48 -22.36
C GLU A 136 21.11 4.08 -23.72
N GLY A 137 21.69 4.66 -24.79
CA GLY A 137 21.29 4.40 -26.16
C GLY A 137 20.02 5.14 -26.58
N ARG A 138 19.10 4.45 -27.24
CA ARG A 138 17.83 5.01 -27.72
C ARG A 138 16.69 4.00 -27.63
N PHE A 139 15.46 4.48 -27.67
CA PHE A 139 14.30 3.63 -27.92
C PHE A 139 14.18 3.33 -29.43
N PHE A 140 13.40 2.32 -29.78
CA PHE A 140 13.15 2.03 -31.21
C PHE A 140 12.18 3.06 -31.81
N SER A 141 12.36 3.31 -33.10
CA SER A 141 11.56 4.29 -33.82
C SER A 141 10.26 3.69 -34.37
N GLU A 142 9.34 4.56 -34.80
CA GLU A 142 8.11 4.17 -35.50
C GLU A 142 8.40 3.39 -36.80
N ASP A 143 9.44 3.76 -37.52
CA ASP A 143 9.87 3.04 -38.71
C ASP A 143 10.34 1.61 -38.39
N GLU A 144 11.07 1.42 -37.29
CA GLU A 144 11.51 0.11 -36.84
C GLU A 144 10.31 -0.75 -36.37
N GLU A 145 9.30 -0.12 -35.78
CA GLU A 145 8.04 -0.76 -35.41
C GLU A 145 7.24 -1.21 -36.66
N ARG A 146 7.07 -0.32 -37.65
CA ARG A 146 6.33 -0.60 -38.88
C ARG A 146 7.02 -1.67 -39.73
N ASN A 147 8.35 -1.67 -39.77
CA ASN A 147 9.16 -2.60 -40.56
C ASN A 147 9.42 -3.95 -39.86
N TYR A 148 8.79 -4.24 -38.74
CA TYR A 148 8.99 -5.48 -37.96
C TYR A 148 10.46 -5.70 -37.61
N SER A 149 11.20 -4.64 -37.30
CA SER A 149 12.61 -4.73 -36.96
C SER A 149 12.82 -5.54 -35.67
N ARG A 150 13.88 -6.35 -35.68
CA ARG A 150 14.25 -7.17 -34.51
C ARG A 150 15.20 -6.39 -33.63
N VAL A 151 14.70 -5.31 -33.07
CA VAL A 151 15.39 -4.48 -32.09
C VAL A 151 14.71 -4.60 -30.71
N CYS A 152 15.49 -4.40 -29.67
CA CYS A 152 14.95 -4.41 -28.31
C CYS A 152 15.68 -3.42 -27.41
N VAL A 153 14.98 -2.99 -26.37
CA VAL A 153 15.50 -2.21 -25.25
C VAL A 153 15.38 -3.08 -24.01
N ILE A 154 16.43 -3.20 -23.22
CA ILE A 154 16.49 -4.08 -22.05
C ILE A 154 16.45 -3.26 -20.78
N GLY A 155 15.90 -3.84 -19.70
CA GLY A 155 15.99 -3.25 -18.38
C GLY A 155 17.33 -3.58 -17.70
N THR A 156 17.65 -2.85 -16.61
CA THR A 156 18.94 -2.96 -15.92
C THR A 156 19.17 -4.33 -15.27
N THR A 157 18.13 -4.99 -14.80
CA THR A 157 18.23 -6.35 -14.25
C THR A 157 18.59 -7.36 -15.33
N VAL A 158 17.98 -7.24 -16.52
CA VAL A 158 18.31 -8.11 -17.68
C VAL A 158 19.75 -7.85 -18.13
N GLN A 159 20.19 -6.57 -18.11
CA GLN A 159 21.59 -6.23 -18.42
C GLN A 159 22.54 -6.94 -17.47
N GLY A 160 22.35 -6.86 -16.15
CA GLY A 160 23.22 -7.49 -15.16
C GLY A 160 23.28 -9.03 -15.26
N HIS A 161 22.20 -9.69 -15.74
CA HIS A 161 22.21 -11.14 -15.93
C HIS A 161 22.84 -11.61 -17.23
N LEU A 162 22.75 -10.84 -18.31
CA LEU A 162 23.21 -11.26 -19.64
C LEU A 162 24.57 -10.70 -20.05
N PHE A 163 24.97 -9.55 -19.47
CA PHE A 163 26.21 -8.87 -19.79
C PHE A 163 27.16 -8.87 -18.58
N ASP A 164 28.42 -8.61 -18.78
CA ASP A 164 29.40 -8.40 -17.72
C ASP A 164 29.42 -6.90 -17.35
N ASP A 165 29.84 -6.56 -16.13
CA ASP A 165 29.70 -5.20 -15.58
C ASP A 165 30.34 -4.08 -16.42
N GLU A 166 31.36 -4.39 -17.22
CA GLU A 166 32.06 -3.41 -18.08
C GLU A 166 31.63 -3.51 -19.56
N GLU A 167 30.71 -4.40 -19.87
CA GLU A 167 30.35 -4.64 -21.26
C GLU A 167 29.19 -3.76 -21.72
N ASN A 168 29.39 -2.98 -22.80
CA ASN A 168 28.31 -2.16 -23.39
C ASN A 168 27.31 -3.08 -24.14
N PRO A 169 26.05 -3.15 -23.71
CA PRO A 169 25.03 -3.96 -24.36
C PRO A 169 24.55 -3.39 -25.69
N ILE A 170 24.74 -2.09 -25.94
CA ILE A 170 24.23 -1.40 -27.13
C ILE A 170 24.91 -1.92 -28.36
N GLY A 171 24.11 -2.28 -29.38
CA GLY A 171 24.59 -2.86 -30.66
C GLY A 171 24.79 -4.37 -30.59
N GLN A 172 24.84 -4.98 -29.43
CA GLN A 172 24.96 -6.44 -29.25
C GLN A 172 23.67 -7.17 -29.61
N THR A 173 23.80 -8.45 -29.91
CA THR A 173 22.66 -9.31 -30.23
C THR A 173 22.38 -10.29 -29.13
N ILE A 174 21.12 -10.31 -28.66
CA ILE A 174 20.57 -11.31 -27.74
C ILE A 174 19.56 -12.18 -28.46
N ARG A 175 19.40 -13.42 -28.05
CA ARG A 175 18.41 -14.33 -28.60
C ARG A 175 17.21 -14.39 -27.65
N ILE A 176 16.04 -14.05 -28.16
CA ILE A 176 14.76 -14.14 -27.47
C ILE A 176 14.05 -15.38 -28.01
N GLY A 177 13.98 -16.44 -27.19
CA GLY A 177 13.53 -17.74 -27.66
C GLY A 177 14.42 -18.24 -28.81
N ALA A 178 13.85 -18.39 -30.00
CA ALA A 178 14.58 -18.84 -31.18
C ALA A 178 15.13 -17.70 -32.08
N MET A 179 14.82 -16.43 -31.77
CA MET A 179 15.05 -15.32 -32.68
C MET A 179 16.10 -14.32 -32.17
N PRO A 180 17.02 -13.85 -33.01
CA PRO A 180 17.97 -12.81 -32.66
C PRO A 180 17.34 -11.43 -32.65
N PHE A 181 17.65 -10.62 -31.62
CA PHE A 181 17.27 -9.22 -31.47
C PHE A 181 18.51 -8.39 -31.16
N LYS A 182 18.62 -7.22 -31.81
CA LYS A 182 19.68 -6.26 -31.53
C LYS A 182 19.29 -5.33 -30.41
N VAL A 183 20.11 -5.19 -29.40
CA VAL A 183 19.91 -4.23 -28.30
C VAL A 183 20.23 -2.83 -28.81
N VAL A 184 19.28 -1.89 -28.70
CA VAL A 184 19.42 -0.51 -29.11
C VAL A 184 19.45 0.49 -27.97
N GLY A 185 19.05 0.04 -26.77
CA GLY A 185 19.10 0.86 -25.57
C GLY A 185 18.90 0.04 -24.31
N VAL A 186 19.15 0.71 -23.18
CA VAL A 186 18.91 0.23 -21.82
C VAL A 186 17.96 1.20 -21.14
N LEU A 187 16.91 0.72 -20.49
CA LEU A 187 15.97 1.54 -19.74
C LEU A 187 16.63 2.13 -18.50
N ALA A 188 16.21 3.30 -18.08
CA ALA A 188 16.56 3.85 -16.78
C ALA A 188 15.93 2.96 -15.70
N SER A 189 16.68 2.67 -14.62
CA SER A 189 16.19 1.83 -13.55
C SER A 189 14.99 2.49 -12.84
N LYS A 190 13.93 1.73 -12.64
CA LYS A 190 12.76 2.05 -11.81
C LYS A 190 12.76 1.30 -10.48
N GLY A 191 13.56 0.24 -10.36
CA GLY A 191 13.64 -0.61 -9.20
C GLY A 191 12.42 -1.54 -9.02
N ALA A 192 12.24 -2.03 -7.80
CA ALA A 192 11.09 -2.86 -7.47
C ALA A 192 9.84 -2.00 -7.26
N ASN A 193 8.72 -2.49 -7.78
CA ASN A 193 7.41 -1.88 -7.52
C ASN A 193 6.98 -2.08 -6.07
N GLY A 194 5.88 -1.42 -5.67
CA GLY A 194 5.33 -1.51 -4.34
C GLY A 194 4.96 -2.92 -3.84
N TRP A 195 4.91 -3.89 -4.73
CA TRP A 195 4.65 -5.30 -4.45
C TRP A 195 5.92 -6.15 -4.41
N GLY A 196 7.10 -5.52 -4.47
CA GLY A 196 8.38 -6.20 -4.48
C GLY A 196 8.73 -6.88 -5.81
N GLN A 197 7.95 -6.63 -6.88
CA GLN A 197 8.30 -7.11 -8.21
C GLN A 197 9.29 -6.16 -8.86
N ASP A 198 10.36 -6.71 -9.40
CA ASP A 198 11.36 -5.97 -10.14
C ASP A 198 10.77 -5.50 -11.50
N GLN A 199 10.65 -4.18 -11.68
CA GLN A 199 10.19 -3.59 -12.93
C GLN A 199 11.27 -3.64 -14.00
N ASP A 200 12.52 -3.65 -13.60
CA ASP A 200 13.69 -3.63 -14.48
C ASP A 200 13.98 -5.02 -15.10
N ASP A 201 13.30 -6.08 -14.63
CA ASP A 201 13.34 -7.41 -15.24
C ASP A 201 12.39 -7.51 -16.44
N THR A 202 12.66 -6.73 -17.47
CA THR A 202 11.83 -6.65 -18.67
C THR A 202 12.67 -6.40 -19.92
N VAL A 203 12.14 -6.83 -21.07
CA VAL A 203 12.64 -6.45 -22.40
C VAL A 203 11.50 -5.84 -23.19
N MET A 204 11.70 -4.65 -23.75
CA MET A 204 10.76 -3.99 -24.65
C MET A 204 11.20 -4.15 -26.10
N ALA A 205 10.26 -4.50 -26.96
CA ALA A 205 10.49 -4.63 -28.41
C ALA A 205 9.22 -4.17 -29.16
N PRO A 206 9.29 -3.88 -30.48
CA PRO A 206 8.11 -3.49 -31.23
C PRO A 206 7.01 -4.55 -31.15
N TYR A 207 5.78 -4.15 -30.77
CA TYR A 207 4.64 -5.07 -30.61
C TYR A 207 4.34 -5.85 -31.90
N THR A 208 4.59 -5.22 -33.06
CA THR A 208 4.45 -5.82 -34.37
C THR A 208 5.37 -7.03 -34.55
N THR A 209 6.62 -6.90 -34.07
CA THR A 209 7.63 -7.96 -34.14
C THR A 209 7.32 -9.05 -33.12
N VAL A 210 7.03 -8.68 -31.87
CA VAL A 210 6.72 -9.64 -30.78
C VAL A 210 5.48 -10.47 -31.14
N GLY A 211 4.40 -9.83 -31.60
CA GLY A 211 3.18 -10.53 -32.00
C GLY A 211 3.39 -11.51 -33.14
N ARG A 212 4.19 -11.12 -34.15
CA ARG A 212 4.46 -11.96 -35.33
C ARG A 212 5.44 -13.08 -35.05
N VAL A 213 6.48 -12.82 -34.27
CA VAL A 213 7.65 -13.71 -34.16
C VAL A 213 7.60 -14.58 -32.91
N LEU A 214 7.16 -14.02 -31.79
CA LEU A 214 7.17 -14.70 -30.48
C LEU A 214 5.79 -15.28 -30.13
N GLN A 215 4.74 -14.49 -30.25
CA GLN A 215 3.38 -14.95 -29.95
C GLN A 215 2.82 -15.86 -31.05
N ARG A 216 3.30 -15.72 -32.30
CA ARG A 216 2.83 -16.45 -33.49
C ARG A 216 1.31 -16.34 -33.69
N SER A 217 0.71 -15.25 -33.23
CA SER A 217 -0.70 -15.00 -33.41
C SER A 217 -1.05 -14.70 -34.86
N LYS A 218 -2.01 -15.43 -35.42
CA LYS A 218 -2.53 -15.19 -36.76
C LYS A 218 -3.36 -13.89 -36.86
N PHE A 219 -3.92 -13.44 -35.74
CA PHE A 219 -4.93 -12.38 -35.70
C PHE A 219 -4.42 -11.00 -35.25
N ARG A 220 -3.09 -10.79 -35.10
CA ARG A 220 -2.53 -9.53 -34.58
C ARG A 220 -3.21 -9.09 -33.26
N SER A 221 -3.65 -10.04 -32.45
CA SER A 221 -4.28 -9.77 -31.16
C SER A 221 -3.28 -9.14 -30.20
N ILE A 222 -3.79 -8.19 -29.41
CA ILE A 222 -3.02 -7.52 -28.37
C ILE A 222 -3.57 -7.94 -27.01
N ASN A 223 -2.71 -7.95 -26.00
CA ASN A 223 -3.09 -8.34 -24.64
C ASN A 223 -3.66 -7.16 -23.85
N MET A 224 -3.32 -5.94 -24.26
CA MET A 224 -3.66 -4.71 -23.55
C MET A 224 -3.39 -3.51 -24.47
N MET A 225 -4.11 -2.42 -24.27
CA MET A 225 -3.75 -1.10 -24.80
C MET A 225 -3.49 -0.15 -23.62
N ASN A 226 -2.40 0.60 -23.71
CA ASN A 226 -2.13 1.71 -22.82
C ASN A 226 -2.42 3.01 -23.58
N LEU A 227 -3.27 3.84 -23.02
CA LEU A 227 -3.68 5.11 -23.57
C LEU A 227 -3.22 6.22 -22.63
N SER A 228 -2.55 7.24 -23.15
CA SER A 228 -2.22 8.44 -22.39
C SER A 228 -3.21 9.54 -22.78
N LEU A 229 -4.02 9.99 -21.83
CA LEU A 229 -5.00 11.05 -22.05
C LEU A 229 -4.32 12.42 -22.10
N VAL A 230 -4.96 13.36 -22.79
CA VAL A 230 -4.51 14.76 -22.83
C VAL A 230 -4.70 15.41 -21.47
N ASN A 231 -5.88 15.24 -20.85
CA ASN A 231 -6.22 15.74 -19.50
C ASN A 231 -6.84 14.63 -18.66
N MET A 232 -6.57 14.65 -17.33
CA MET A 232 -7.20 13.74 -16.39
C MET A 232 -8.68 14.06 -16.11
N ASP A 233 -9.10 15.29 -16.33
CA ASP A 233 -10.49 15.71 -16.11
C ASP A 233 -11.43 15.10 -17.15
N ASP A 234 -10.91 14.71 -18.31
CA ASP A 234 -11.66 14.14 -19.43
C ASP A 234 -11.75 12.59 -19.37
N VAL A 235 -11.32 11.96 -18.27
CA VAL A 235 -11.30 10.48 -18.12
C VAL A 235 -12.68 9.85 -18.39
N GLU A 236 -13.74 10.44 -17.83
CA GLU A 236 -15.11 9.89 -17.99
C GLU A 236 -15.60 10.03 -19.43
N GLU A 237 -15.25 11.11 -20.12
CA GLU A 237 -15.57 11.31 -21.54
C GLU A 237 -14.74 10.37 -22.40
N ALA A 238 -13.44 10.26 -22.14
CA ALA A 238 -12.54 9.35 -22.84
C ALA A 238 -12.99 7.88 -22.70
N THR A 239 -13.41 7.48 -21.49
CA THR A 239 -13.93 6.13 -21.25
C THR A 239 -15.18 5.85 -22.09
N ARG A 240 -16.13 6.79 -22.15
CA ARG A 240 -17.35 6.64 -22.95
C ARG A 240 -17.06 6.57 -24.45
N GLU A 241 -16.21 7.47 -24.95
CA GLU A 241 -15.87 7.53 -26.38
C GLU A 241 -15.04 6.31 -26.82
N VAL A 242 -14.07 5.89 -26.01
CA VAL A 242 -13.28 4.66 -26.28
C VAL A 242 -14.20 3.43 -26.26
N SER A 243 -15.11 3.34 -25.28
CA SER A 243 -16.07 2.25 -25.23
C SER A 243 -17.00 2.24 -26.43
N ALA A 244 -17.56 3.39 -26.81
CA ALA A 244 -18.45 3.50 -27.97
C ALA A 244 -17.73 3.08 -29.28
N LEU A 245 -16.49 3.55 -29.47
CA LEU A 245 -15.70 3.20 -30.64
C LEU A 245 -15.38 1.70 -30.68
N LEU A 246 -14.97 1.10 -29.58
CA LEU A 246 -14.65 -0.33 -29.52
C LEU A 246 -15.91 -1.18 -29.73
N ARG A 247 -17.06 -0.85 -29.11
CA ARG A 247 -18.34 -1.52 -29.35
C ARG A 247 -18.75 -1.50 -30.82
N GLN A 248 -18.60 -0.32 -31.47
CA GLN A 248 -18.88 -0.19 -32.90
C GLN A 248 -17.97 -1.08 -33.75
N ARG A 249 -16.67 -1.12 -33.45
CA ARG A 249 -15.68 -1.90 -34.21
C ARG A 249 -15.83 -3.42 -34.00
N HIS A 250 -16.17 -3.82 -32.80
CA HIS A 250 -16.41 -5.23 -32.46
C HIS A 250 -17.83 -5.70 -32.84
N ASN A 251 -18.68 -4.80 -33.40
CA ASN A 251 -20.07 -5.06 -33.75
C ASN A 251 -20.89 -5.61 -32.59
N LEU A 252 -20.69 -5.07 -31.38
CA LEU A 252 -21.42 -5.48 -30.20
C LEU A 252 -22.83 -4.84 -30.19
N PRO A 253 -23.90 -5.62 -30.12
CA PRO A 253 -25.25 -5.08 -29.96
C PRO A 253 -25.44 -4.47 -28.57
N ASP A 254 -26.41 -3.54 -28.44
CA ASP A 254 -26.65 -2.80 -27.17
C ASP A 254 -26.98 -3.70 -25.97
N TYR A 255 -27.55 -4.88 -26.19
CA TYR A 255 -27.90 -5.85 -25.16
C TYR A 255 -26.74 -6.76 -24.72
N GLN A 256 -25.60 -6.68 -25.40
CA GLN A 256 -24.42 -7.49 -25.08
C GLN A 256 -23.44 -6.66 -24.24
N ASP A 257 -22.90 -7.29 -23.22
CA ASP A 257 -21.84 -6.69 -22.41
C ASP A 257 -20.56 -6.49 -23.21
N ASP A 258 -19.71 -5.59 -22.75
CA ASP A 258 -18.44 -5.29 -23.40
C ASP A 258 -17.50 -6.51 -23.37
N ASP A 259 -16.81 -6.78 -24.48
CA ASP A 259 -15.77 -7.80 -24.58
C ASP A 259 -14.37 -7.27 -24.21
N PHE A 260 -14.35 -6.07 -23.62
CA PHE A 260 -13.19 -5.38 -23.11
C PHE A 260 -13.48 -4.72 -21.76
N GLU A 261 -12.45 -4.44 -20.99
CA GLU A 261 -12.52 -3.74 -19.71
C GLU A 261 -11.61 -2.52 -19.76
N ILE A 262 -12.15 -1.35 -19.47
CA ILE A 262 -11.39 -0.10 -19.38
C ILE A 262 -11.12 0.18 -17.92
N ARG A 263 -9.86 0.40 -17.57
CA ARG A 263 -9.42 0.80 -16.23
C ARG A 263 -8.60 2.06 -16.33
N ASP A 264 -9.00 3.06 -15.62
CA ASP A 264 -8.22 4.29 -15.50
C ASP A 264 -7.44 4.32 -14.17
N THR A 265 -6.43 5.19 -14.14
CA THR A 265 -5.59 5.36 -12.95
C THR A 265 -6.39 5.86 -11.74
N LYS A 266 -7.44 6.67 -11.95
CA LYS A 266 -8.29 7.23 -10.90
C LYS A 266 -9.15 6.14 -10.22
N GLU A 267 -9.69 5.21 -11.00
CA GLU A 267 -10.44 4.05 -10.50
C GLU A 267 -9.55 3.10 -9.69
N ILE A 268 -8.34 2.85 -10.20
CA ILE A 268 -7.34 2.05 -9.46
C ILE A 268 -7.01 2.71 -8.13
N MET A 269 -6.76 4.03 -8.12
CA MET A 269 -6.52 4.80 -6.89
C MET A 269 -7.69 4.71 -5.91
N ALA A 270 -8.92 4.89 -6.39
CA ALA A 270 -10.12 4.84 -5.55
C ALA A 270 -10.31 3.45 -4.93
N THR A 271 -10.13 2.39 -5.72
CA THR A 271 -10.23 1.01 -5.25
C THR A 271 -9.16 0.70 -4.20
N MET A 272 -7.92 1.06 -4.45
CA MET A 272 -6.81 0.87 -3.51
C MET A 272 -6.99 1.70 -2.24
N GLY A 273 -7.47 2.95 -2.36
CA GLY A 273 -7.83 3.80 -1.24
C GLY A 273 -8.91 3.17 -0.36
N SER A 274 -9.93 2.57 -0.97
CA SER A 274 -11.00 1.86 -0.26
C SER A 274 -10.48 0.64 0.49
N VAL A 275 -9.63 -0.18 -0.12
CA VAL A 275 -8.98 -1.35 0.51
C VAL A 275 -8.11 -0.90 1.68
N SER A 276 -7.28 0.13 1.50
CA SER A 276 -6.42 0.68 2.55
C SER A 276 -7.25 1.20 3.73
N SER A 277 -8.36 1.89 3.45
CA SER A 277 -9.29 2.39 4.47
C SER A 277 -9.93 1.24 5.27
N LEU A 278 -10.41 0.20 4.60
CA LEU A 278 -10.97 -0.99 5.24
C LEU A 278 -9.94 -1.67 6.15
N MET A 279 -8.72 -1.87 5.67
CA MET A 279 -7.63 -2.45 6.48
C MET A 279 -7.34 -1.59 7.72
N THR A 280 -7.27 -0.27 7.55
CA THR A 280 -7.05 0.67 8.65
C THR A 280 -8.18 0.60 9.69
N ILE A 281 -9.44 0.51 9.26
CA ILE A 281 -10.60 0.37 10.15
C ILE A 281 -10.51 -0.95 10.94
N LEU A 282 -10.26 -2.07 10.26
CA LEU A 282 -10.15 -3.39 10.92
C LEU A 282 -9.03 -3.42 11.95
N LEU A 283 -7.86 -2.93 11.59
CA LEU A 283 -6.71 -2.92 12.47
C LEU A 283 -6.90 -1.95 13.66
N THR A 284 -7.54 -0.80 13.41
CA THR A 284 -7.90 0.16 14.46
C THR A 284 -8.92 -0.45 15.44
N ALA A 285 -9.87 -1.23 14.94
CA ALA A 285 -10.82 -1.94 15.79
C ALA A 285 -10.12 -2.96 16.72
N VAL A 286 -9.16 -3.73 16.18
CA VAL A 286 -8.35 -4.67 16.99
C VAL A 286 -7.54 -3.93 18.05
N ALA A 287 -6.91 -2.80 17.67
CA ALA A 287 -6.15 -1.97 18.59
C ALA A 287 -7.05 -1.35 19.68
N ALA A 288 -8.27 -0.92 19.35
CA ALA A 288 -9.25 -0.41 20.31
C ALA A 288 -9.65 -1.49 21.31
N ILE A 289 -9.88 -2.74 20.86
CA ILE A 289 -10.16 -3.87 21.76
C ILE A 289 -8.97 -4.11 22.70
N SER A 290 -7.75 -4.10 22.19
CA SER A 290 -6.54 -4.26 23.01
C SER A 290 -6.43 -3.17 24.08
N LEU A 291 -6.79 -1.94 23.72
CA LEU A 291 -6.77 -0.81 24.65
C LEU A 291 -7.89 -0.87 25.69
N LEU A 292 -9.07 -1.39 25.32
CA LEU A 292 -10.15 -1.67 26.28
C LEU A 292 -9.70 -2.71 27.33
N VAL A 293 -9.04 -3.79 26.89
CA VAL A 293 -8.47 -4.80 27.79
C VAL A 293 -7.43 -4.18 28.74
N GLY A 294 -6.54 -3.33 28.21
CA GLY A 294 -5.59 -2.56 29.00
C GLY A 294 -6.29 -1.63 30.02
N GLY A 295 -7.36 -0.95 29.62
CA GLY A 295 -8.18 -0.09 30.48
C GLY A 295 -8.88 -0.86 31.61
N ILE A 296 -9.44 -2.04 31.32
CA ILE A 296 -9.99 -2.94 32.36
C ILE A 296 -8.88 -3.36 33.31
N GLY A 297 -7.67 -3.58 32.82
CA GLY A 297 -6.50 -3.84 33.68
C GLY A 297 -6.22 -2.70 34.67
N ILE A 298 -6.29 -1.42 34.21
CA ILE A 298 -6.17 -0.24 35.08
C ILE A 298 -7.27 -0.27 36.13
N MET A 299 -8.52 -0.45 35.72
CA MET A 299 -9.66 -0.47 36.60
C MET A 299 -9.50 -1.52 37.71
N ASN A 300 -9.13 -2.74 37.37
CA ASN A 300 -8.94 -3.82 38.33
C ASN A 300 -7.82 -3.52 39.33
N ILE A 301 -6.71 -2.98 38.86
CA ILE A 301 -5.59 -2.64 39.76
C ILE A 301 -5.93 -1.47 40.68
N MET A 302 -6.64 -0.48 40.17
CA MET A 302 -7.09 0.65 40.97
C MET A 302 -8.09 0.20 42.05
N LEU A 303 -9.00 -0.76 41.74
CA LEU A 303 -9.90 -1.35 42.75
C LEU A 303 -9.11 -2.04 43.86
N VAL A 304 -8.11 -2.83 43.52
CA VAL A 304 -7.24 -3.48 44.49
C VAL A 304 -6.42 -2.44 45.30
N SER A 305 -5.89 -1.41 44.62
CA SER A 305 -5.16 -0.32 45.31
C SER A 305 -6.03 0.43 46.30
N VAL A 306 -7.30 0.66 45.97
CA VAL A 306 -8.27 1.27 46.90
C VAL A 306 -8.51 0.37 48.14
N THR A 307 -8.70 -0.94 47.92
CA THR A 307 -8.92 -1.88 49.04
C THR A 307 -7.70 -2.01 49.95
N GLU A 308 -6.47 -2.05 49.40
CA GLU A 308 -5.23 -2.08 50.19
C GLU A 308 -5.00 -0.80 51.02
N ARG A 309 -5.58 0.34 50.60
CA ARG A 309 -5.40 1.65 51.23
C ARG A 309 -6.64 2.17 51.94
N ILE A 310 -7.62 1.32 52.28
CA ILE A 310 -8.86 1.71 52.92
C ILE A 310 -8.59 2.48 54.23
N LYS A 311 -7.68 1.99 55.10
CA LYS A 311 -7.31 2.67 56.35
C LYS A 311 -6.69 4.05 56.10
N GLU A 312 -5.83 4.18 55.09
CA GLU A 312 -5.19 5.46 54.71
C GLU A 312 -6.23 6.47 54.22
N ILE A 313 -7.20 6.02 53.38
CA ILE A 313 -8.30 6.84 52.87
C ILE A 313 -9.18 7.31 54.03
N GLY A 314 -9.54 6.38 54.95
CA GLY A 314 -10.34 6.69 56.13
C GLY A 314 -9.67 7.71 57.06
N LEU A 315 -8.35 7.59 57.27
CA LEU A 315 -7.59 8.54 58.07
C LEU A 315 -7.59 9.94 57.43
N ARG A 316 -7.38 10.04 56.10
CA ARG A 316 -7.44 11.33 55.39
C ARG A 316 -8.81 11.99 55.48
N MET A 317 -9.88 11.22 55.34
CA MET A 317 -11.25 11.73 55.48
C MET A 317 -11.54 12.16 56.91
N ALA A 318 -11.05 11.44 57.93
CA ALA A 318 -11.22 11.78 59.35
C ALA A 318 -10.52 13.10 59.73
N ILE A 319 -9.40 13.44 59.05
CA ILE A 319 -8.69 14.72 59.27
C ILE A 319 -9.17 15.84 58.31
N GLY A 320 -10.29 15.64 57.58
CA GLY A 320 -10.97 16.68 56.82
C GLY A 320 -10.78 16.67 55.29
N ALA A 321 -10.24 15.60 54.68
CA ALA A 321 -10.20 15.47 53.24
C ALA A 321 -11.61 15.32 52.66
N THR A 322 -11.92 16.13 51.63
CA THR A 322 -13.21 16.05 50.93
C THR A 322 -13.26 14.85 49.97
N PRO A 323 -14.45 14.30 49.68
CA PRO A 323 -14.62 13.23 48.69
C PRO A 323 -14.02 13.58 47.34
N LEU A 324 -14.08 14.86 46.94
CA LEU A 324 -13.51 15.34 45.66
C LEU A 324 -11.96 15.27 45.68
N MET A 325 -11.32 15.51 46.81
CA MET A 325 -9.87 15.37 46.96
C MET A 325 -9.42 13.91 46.76
N ILE A 326 -10.16 12.97 47.34
CA ILE A 326 -9.89 11.53 47.20
C ILE A 326 -10.13 11.10 45.77
N LEU A 327 -11.26 11.50 45.15
CA LEU A 327 -11.57 11.22 43.74
C LEU A 327 -10.45 11.72 42.83
N SER A 328 -10.07 13.01 42.95
CA SER A 328 -9.03 13.60 42.08
C SER A 328 -7.68 12.93 42.27
N GLN A 329 -7.31 12.53 43.47
CA GLN A 329 -6.07 11.83 43.73
C GLN A 329 -5.98 10.51 42.94
N PHE A 330 -7.00 9.65 43.04
CA PHE A 330 -7.00 8.36 42.38
C PHE A 330 -7.17 8.47 40.87
N VAL A 331 -7.93 9.45 40.35
CA VAL A 331 -8.00 9.74 38.89
C VAL A 331 -6.65 10.19 38.38
N ILE A 332 -5.94 11.09 39.09
CA ILE A 332 -4.61 11.51 38.69
C ILE A 332 -3.61 10.32 38.67
N GLU A 333 -3.70 9.43 39.66
CA GLU A 333 -2.87 8.22 39.74
C GLU A 333 -3.10 7.33 38.51
N ALA A 334 -4.35 7.12 38.09
CA ALA A 334 -4.69 6.36 36.90
C ALA A 334 -4.21 7.04 35.61
N VAL A 335 -4.37 8.36 35.48
CA VAL A 335 -3.89 9.15 34.33
C VAL A 335 -2.36 9.11 34.24
N VAL A 336 -1.64 9.22 35.36
CA VAL A 336 -0.17 9.12 35.35
C VAL A 336 0.27 7.74 34.91
N LEU A 337 -0.37 6.66 35.40
CA LEU A 337 -0.09 5.29 34.97
C LEU A 337 -0.29 5.12 33.46
N SER A 338 -1.41 5.60 32.94
CA SER A 338 -1.75 5.45 31.53
C SER A 338 -0.87 6.31 30.62
N THR A 339 -0.52 7.54 31.03
CA THR A 339 0.36 8.41 30.25
C THR A 339 1.80 7.89 30.20
N VAL A 340 2.31 7.33 31.30
CA VAL A 340 3.62 6.66 31.33
C VAL A 340 3.57 5.43 30.41
N GLY A 341 2.57 4.56 30.55
CA GLY A 341 2.36 3.44 29.65
C GLY A 341 2.22 3.88 28.19
N GLY A 342 1.50 4.97 27.94
CA GLY A 342 1.32 5.58 26.64
C GLY A 342 2.63 6.07 26.00
N ALA A 343 3.46 6.77 26.77
CA ALA A 343 4.77 7.24 26.29
C ALA A 343 5.70 6.07 25.89
N PHE A 344 5.74 5.02 26.73
CA PHE A 344 6.46 3.79 26.39
C PHE A 344 5.83 3.08 25.18
N GLY A 345 4.51 3.05 25.07
CA GLY A 345 3.78 2.47 23.95
C GLY A 345 4.09 3.19 22.63
N VAL A 346 4.17 4.52 22.66
CA VAL A 346 4.60 5.32 21.50
C VAL A 346 6.02 4.95 21.10
N GLY A 347 6.95 4.89 22.04
CA GLY A 347 8.35 4.52 21.76
C GLY A 347 8.47 3.10 21.17
N VAL A 348 7.80 2.12 21.78
CA VAL A 348 7.78 0.73 21.27
C VAL A 348 7.10 0.66 19.90
N GLY A 349 6.00 1.39 19.70
CA GLY A 349 5.28 1.44 18.41
C GLY A 349 6.12 2.01 17.28
N ILE A 350 6.84 3.08 17.53
CA ILE A 350 7.80 3.68 16.57
C ILE A 350 8.92 2.70 16.25
N PHE A 351 9.49 2.08 17.27
CA PHE A 351 10.58 1.12 17.10
C PHE A 351 10.15 -0.12 16.30
N THR A 352 8.99 -0.70 16.62
CA THR A 352 8.45 -1.86 15.89
C THR A 352 8.08 -1.51 14.46
N ALA A 353 7.47 -0.34 14.21
CA ALA A 353 7.19 0.13 12.87
C ALA A 353 8.48 0.23 12.04
N HIS A 354 9.52 0.85 12.60
CA HIS A 354 10.81 1.00 11.92
C HIS A 354 11.48 -0.34 11.60
N MET A 355 11.51 -1.27 12.55
CA MET A 355 12.02 -2.64 12.30
C MET A 355 11.26 -3.36 11.18
N ILE A 356 9.93 -3.28 11.17
CA ILE A 356 9.12 -3.92 10.13
C ILE A 356 9.41 -3.28 8.78
N GLY A 357 9.57 -1.95 8.74
CA GLY A 357 9.91 -1.22 7.52
C GLY A 357 11.28 -1.60 6.94
N GLU A 358 12.30 -1.70 7.78
CA GLU A 358 13.64 -2.12 7.34
C GLU A 358 13.67 -3.55 6.80
N ILE A 359 13.00 -4.50 7.49
CA ILE A 359 12.98 -5.91 7.09
C ILE A 359 12.25 -6.10 5.75
N ASN A 360 11.17 -5.36 5.52
CA ASN A 360 10.33 -5.52 4.33
C ASN A 360 10.60 -4.46 3.25
N HIS A 361 11.55 -3.56 3.48
CA HIS A 361 11.84 -2.41 2.60
C HIS A 361 10.60 -1.53 2.33
N TRP A 362 9.72 -1.39 3.33
CA TRP A 362 8.54 -0.57 3.23
C TRP A 362 8.81 0.86 3.71
N PRO A 363 8.35 1.88 2.99
CA PRO A 363 8.46 3.25 3.46
C PRO A 363 7.55 3.44 4.69
N ILE A 364 8.15 3.72 5.84
CA ILE A 364 7.42 3.99 7.08
C ILE A 364 7.25 5.50 7.21
N MET A 365 6.01 5.95 7.29
CA MET A 365 5.68 7.34 7.57
C MET A 365 5.08 7.48 8.96
N ILE A 366 5.91 7.92 9.91
CA ILE A 366 5.46 8.22 11.27
C ILE A 366 5.07 9.70 11.31
N GLU A 367 3.78 9.92 11.48
CA GLU A 367 3.23 11.26 11.62
C GLU A 367 3.23 11.66 13.10
N VAL A 368 3.82 12.79 13.43
CA VAL A 368 3.89 13.31 14.82
C VAL A 368 2.48 13.51 15.40
N SER A 369 1.52 13.89 14.57
CA SER A 369 0.11 13.99 14.94
C SER A 369 -0.46 12.66 15.46
N SER A 370 -0.15 11.54 14.81
CA SER A 370 -0.60 10.19 15.22
C SER A 370 -0.03 9.78 16.57
N ALA A 371 1.24 10.10 16.83
CA ALA A 371 1.87 9.86 18.11
C ALA A 371 1.23 10.71 19.23
N LEU A 372 0.95 11.99 18.94
CA LEU A 372 0.28 12.89 19.89
C LEU A 372 -1.14 12.44 20.21
N TYR A 373 -1.93 12.08 19.18
CA TYR A 373 -3.30 11.58 19.38
C TYR A 373 -3.30 10.28 20.19
N SER A 374 -2.40 9.36 19.93
CA SER A 374 -2.27 8.10 20.68
C SER A 374 -1.91 8.36 22.15
N PHE A 375 -1.02 9.31 22.42
CA PHE A 375 -0.65 9.72 23.78
C PHE A 375 -1.82 10.37 24.53
N LEU A 376 -2.55 11.31 23.90
CA LEU A 376 -3.72 11.95 24.48
C LEU A 376 -4.84 10.92 24.74
N PHE A 377 -5.02 9.98 23.82
CA PHE A 377 -6.00 8.92 23.97
C PHE A 377 -5.66 7.98 25.13
N SER A 378 -4.38 7.72 25.39
CA SER A 378 -3.97 6.95 26.58
C SER A 378 -4.37 7.64 27.88
N ALA A 379 -4.20 8.97 27.95
CA ALA A 379 -4.62 9.75 29.12
C ALA A 379 -6.15 9.67 29.33
N PHE A 380 -6.91 9.75 28.22
CA PHE A 380 -8.36 9.61 28.27
C PHE A 380 -8.79 8.23 28.78
N VAL A 381 -8.16 7.15 28.29
CA VAL A 381 -8.43 5.78 28.74
C VAL A 381 -8.14 5.64 30.26
N GLY A 382 -7.00 6.16 30.72
CA GLY A 382 -6.67 6.17 32.16
C GLY A 382 -7.69 6.91 32.98
N MET A 383 -8.17 8.07 32.51
CA MET A 383 -9.23 8.84 33.20
C MET A 383 -10.54 8.05 33.25
N PHE A 384 -10.97 7.48 32.12
CA PHE A 384 -12.24 6.78 31.99
C PHE A 384 -12.30 5.54 32.91
N PHE A 385 -11.30 4.67 32.79
CA PHE A 385 -11.26 3.42 33.56
C PHE A 385 -10.82 3.63 35.00
N GLY A 386 -10.08 4.70 35.34
CA GLY A 386 -9.71 5.08 36.67
C GLY A 386 -10.82 5.78 37.44
N PHE A 387 -11.81 6.35 36.74
CA PHE A 387 -12.90 7.10 37.39
C PHE A 387 -13.76 6.24 38.29
N TYR A 388 -14.17 5.05 37.87
CA TYR A 388 -15.05 4.18 38.67
C TYR A 388 -14.42 3.75 40.02
N PRO A 389 -13.17 3.23 40.07
CA PRO A 389 -12.50 2.94 41.35
C PRO A 389 -12.32 4.17 42.24
N ALA A 390 -11.94 5.30 41.62
CA ALA A 390 -11.76 6.57 42.34
C ALA A 390 -13.08 7.07 42.99
N TYR A 391 -14.18 6.95 42.26
CA TYR A 391 -15.51 7.30 42.73
C TYR A 391 -15.94 6.38 43.89
N ARG A 392 -15.65 5.09 43.83
CA ARG A 392 -15.89 4.14 44.90
C ARG A 392 -15.08 4.51 46.15
N ALA A 393 -13.80 4.86 45.97
CA ALA A 393 -12.94 5.29 47.08
C ALA A 393 -13.45 6.58 47.77
N SER A 394 -13.98 7.54 46.98
CA SER A 394 -14.48 8.82 47.51
C SER A 394 -15.77 8.72 48.31
N LYS A 395 -16.50 7.60 48.17
CA LYS A 395 -17.76 7.34 48.91
C LYS A 395 -17.60 6.46 50.16
N LEU A 396 -16.39 6.07 50.52
CA LEU A 396 -16.15 5.26 51.70
C LEU A 396 -16.49 6.04 52.98
N ASN A 397 -17.08 5.35 53.99
CA ASN A 397 -17.37 5.94 55.28
C ASN A 397 -16.07 5.89 56.14
N PRO A 398 -15.59 7.02 56.67
CA PRO A 398 -14.36 7.06 57.49
C PRO A 398 -14.37 6.10 58.66
N ILE A 399 -15.55 5.93 59.33
CA ILE A 399 -15.69 5.05 60.49
C ILE A 399 -15.48 3.59 60.11
N ASP A 400 -16.10 3.17 59.01
CA ASP A 400 -15.99 1.79 58.51
C ASP A 400 -14.58 1.49 57.99
N CYS A 401 -13.92 2.49 57.37
CA CYS A 401 -12.53 2.37 56.90
C CYS A 401 -11.52 2.15 58.04
N LEU A 402 -11.72 2.77 59.21
CA LEU A 402 -10.82 2.62 60.36
C LEU A 402 -11.04 1.31 61.13
N ARG A 403 -12.24 0.71 61.00
CA ARG A 403 -12.59 -0.59 61.58
C ARG A 403 -12.21 -1.80 60.71
N TYR A 404 -11.81 -1.57 59.46
CA TYR A 404 -11.49 -2.64 58.56
C TYR A 404 -10.22 -3.36 59.01
N GLU A 405 -10.35 -4.66 59.33
CA GLU A 405 -9.22 -5.54 59.69
C GLU A 405 -8.51 -6.10 58.44
#